data_4aa4eddf28f3867949981b16cc1b8054
#
_entry.id   4aa4eddf28f3867949981b16cc1b8054
#
_cell.length_a   1.000
_cell.length_b   1.000
_cell.length_c   1.000
_cell.angle_alpha   90.00
_cell.angle_beta   90.00
_cell.angle_gamma   90.00
#
_symmetry.space_group_name_H-M   'P 1'
#
loop_
_entity.id
_entity.type
_entity.pdbx_description
1 polymer ?
#
loop_
_entity_poly.entity_id
_entity_poly.type
_entity_poly.pdbx_seq_one_letter_code
_entity_poly.pdbx_strand_id
1 'polypeptide(L)'
;MDYAYLSDSVKIKRISEDETSGVFSIEGLYRGYGITIGNALRRVLLSSLPGAAITRFRIKGVGHEFTTIPGVVEDVIEVGLNLKKVRFAFYAEDPQTLTLKVKGEKEVKAGDIKDNAQVEVRNKDQHIATLTSKSAELDIEITVEKGLGYQPVEAQKVGRLPIGTVALDAVFSPVRTVNFLVENMRVGERTDYNKLRLEIETDGTVSPSSALHKAASVLLDHFGKIGEIDVIEVKPKVKAASGPKTAPKKTTAKKAAAKKSSTKKPAAKKSASKK
;
A
#
# COMPACT_ATOMS: atom_id res chain seq x y z
N MET A 1 -4.55 10.06 -31.65
CA MET A 1 -3.10 9.72 -31.76
C MET A 1 -2.93 8.35 -31.14
N ASP A 2 -2.31 7.47 -31.87
CA ASP A 2 -2.06 6.11 -31.37
C ASP A 2 -0.75 6.12 -30.55
N TYR A 3 -0.84 5.81 -29.25
CA TYR A 3 0.30 5.80 -28.35
C TYR A 3 0.94 4.40 -28.21
N ALA A 4 0.54 3.45 -29.05
CA ALA A 4 1.02 2.07 -29.02
C ALA A 4 2.55 1.97 -29.11
N TYR A 5 3.21 2.90 -29.83
CA TYR A 5 4.66 2.93 -29.95
C TYR A 5 5.41 3.08 -28.61
N LEU A 6 4.73 3.53 -27.54
CA LEU A 6 5.33 3.67 -26.21
C LEU A 6 5.48 2.33 -25.50
N SER A 7 4.67 1.34 -25.87
CA SER A 7 4.65 0.01 -25.26
C SER A 7 5.20 -1.10 -26.15
N ASP A 8 5.32 -0.88 -27.47
CA ASP A 8 5.72 -1.92 -28.44
C ASP A 8 7.10 -2.53 -28.17
N SER A 9 8.01 -1.74 -27.56
CA SER A 9 9.36 -2.19 -27.23
C SER A 9 9.48 -2.87 -25.85
N VAL A 10 8.39 -2.89 -25.05
CA VAL A 10 8.42 -3.38 -23.67
C VAL A 10 8.51 -4.90 -23.63
N LYS A 11 9.51 -5.41 -22.92
CA LYS A 11 9.73 -6.84 -22.69
C LYS A 11 9.88 -7.09 -21.21
N ILE A 12 9.13 -8.08 -20.69
CA ILE A 12 9.22 -8.48 -19.28
C ILE A 12 9.98 -9.79 -19.23
N LYS A 13 11.01 -9.84 -18.36
CA LYS A 13 11.82 -11.03 -18.12
C LYS A 13 11.85 -11.32 -16.62
N ARG A 14 11.61 -12.56 -16.27
CA ARG A 14 11.87 -13.06 -14.93
C ARG A 14 13.34 -13.48 -14.86
N ILE A 15 14.13 -12.83 -14.00
CA ILE A 15 15.55 -13.10 -13.83
C ILE A 15 15.74 -14.29 -12.88
N SER A 16 15.10 -14.20 -11.70
CA SER A 16 15.09 -15.27 -10.69
C SER A 16 13.77 -15.21 -9.95
N GLU A 17 13.30 -16.35 -9.48
CA GLU A 17 12.14 -16.44 -8.61
C GLU A 17 12.26 -17.68 -7.73
N ASP A 18 12.18 -17.44 -6.41
CA ASP A 18 12.04 -18.43 -5.36
C ASP A 18 10.64 -18.32 -4.74
N GLU A 19 10.33 -19.16 -3.74
CA GLU A 19 9.01 -19.14 -3.08
C GLU A 19 8.67 -17.77 -2.47
N THR A 20 9.67 -17.04 -1.95
CA THR A 20 9.49 -15.77 -1.22
C THR A 20 10.16 -14.58 -1.88
N SER A 21 11.04 -14.78 -2.85
CA SER A 21 11.80 -13.70 -3.49
C SER A 21 11.73 -13.80 -5.00
N GLY A 22 11.56 -12.66 -5.67
CA GLY A 22 11.53 -12.61 -7.14
C GLY A 22 12.19 -11.35 -7.68
N VAL A 23 12.97 -11.52 -8.76
CA VAL A 23 13.62 -10.44 -9.49
C VAL A 23 13.10 -10.41 -10.93
N PHE A 24 12.51 -9.30 -11.29
CA PHE A 24 11.93 -9.07 -12.61
C PHE A 24 12.63 -7.92 -13.32
N SER A 25 12.83 -8.06 -14.63
CA SER A 25 13.35 -6.99 -15.50
C SER A 25 12.27 -6.58 -16.51
N ILE A 26 11.95 -5.31 -16.54
CA ILE A 26 11.07 -4.72 -17.54
C ILE A 26 11.95 -3.82 -18.42
N GLU A 27 12.14 -4.24 -19.65
CA GLU A 27 13.07 -3.63 -20.62
C GLU A 27 12.31 -2.89 -21.72
N GLY A 28 12.95 -1.89 -22.32
CA GLY A 28 12.39 -1.15 -23.44
C GLY A 28 11.33 -0.12 -23.08
N LEU A 29 11.31 0.33 -21.83
CA LEU A 29 10.42 1.40 -21.39
C LEU A 29 10.88 2.75 -21.98
N TYR A 30 9.93 3.54 -22.47
CA TYR A 30 10.24 4.88 -22.96
C TYR A 30 10.81 5.76 -21.84
N ARG A 31 11.59 6.76 -22.20
CA ARG A 31 12.27 7.66 -21.27
C ARG A 31 11.33 8.19 -20.17
N GLY A 32 11.70 8.02 -18.90
CA GLY A 32 10.94 8.44 -17.73
C GLY A 32 9.91 7.44 -17.22
N TYR A 33 9.43 6.50 -18.06
CA TYR A 33 8.43 5.52 -17.65
C TYR A 33 8.95 4.51 -16.61
N GLY A 34 10.25 4.27 -16.57
CA GLY A 34 10.86 3.39 -15.57
C GLY A 34 10.52 3.81 -14.13
N ILE A 35 10.69 5.10 -13.81
CA ILE A 35 10.37 5.63 -12.48
C ILE A 35 8.86 5.64 -12.23
N THR A 36 8.05 6.04 -13.22
CA THR A 36 6.60 6.12 -13.10
C THR A 36 6.00 4.74 -12.81
N ILE A 37 6.36 3.73 -13.61
CA ILE A 37 5.86 2.36 -13.46
C ILE A 37 6.42 1.73 -12.18
N GLY A 38 7.72 1.91 -11.90
CA GLY A 38 8.37 1.36 -10.71
C GLY A 38 7.72 1.86 -9.42
N ASN A 39 7.46 3.16 -9.29
CA ASN A 39 6.78 3.73 -8.14
C ASN A 39 5.32 3.28 -8.04
N ALA A 40 4.59 3.24 -9.16
CA ALA A 40 3.20 2.79 -9.16
C ALA A 40 3.10 1.33 -8.69
N LEU A 41 3.89 0.43 -9.27
CA LEU A 41 3.92 -0.99 -8.87
C LEU A 41 4.35 -1.16 -7.42
N ARG A 42 5.42 -0.48 -6.97
CA ARG A 42 5.89 -0.54 -5.59
C ARG A 42 4.78 -0.16 -4.60
N ARG A 43 4.07 0.93 -4.85
CA ARG A 43 3.00 1.39 -3.96
C ARG A 43 1.84 0.41 -3.90
N VAL A 44 1.40 -0.12 -5.04
CA VAL A 44 0.30 -1.08 -5.09
C VAL A 44 0.68 -2.40 -4.45
N LEU A 45 1.91 -2.90 -4.71
CA LEU A 45 2.43 -4.13 -4.09
C LEU A 45 2.44 -4.06 -2.56
N LEU A 46 2.84 -2.92 -1.98
CA LEU A 46 2.94 -2.75 -0.53
C LEU A 46 1.59 -2.48 0.16
N SER A 47 0.62 -1.85 -0.53
CA SER A 47 -0.59 -1.33 0.12
C SER A 47 -1.89 -1.98 -0.31
N SER A 48 -1.96 -2.58 -1.50
CA SER A 48 -3.26 -2.89 -2.13
C SER A 48 -3.48 -4.36 -2.41
N LEU A 49 -2.55 -5.22 -2.01
CA LEU A 49 -2.73 -6.66 -2.13
C LEU A 49 -3.46 -7.23 -0.91
N PRO A 50 -4.49 -8.05 -1.11
CA PRO A 50 -5.20 -8.69 0.00
C PRO A 50 -4.34 -9.80 0.60
N GLY A 51 -4.38 -9.89 1.92
CA GLY A 51 -3.78 -10.96 2.68
C GLY A 51 -4.60 -11.31 3.91
N ALA A 52 -4.06 -12.17 4.78
CA ALA A 52 -4.72 -12.59 5.99
C ALA A 52 -3.81 -12.38 7.21
N ALA A 53 -4.42 -12.00 8.33
CA ALA A 53 -3.69 -11.81 9.58
C ALA A 53 -4.59 -12.15 10.78
N ILE A 54 -3.95 -12.38 11.91
CA ILE A 54 -4.64 -12.51 13.19
C ILE A 54 -5.07 -11.11 13.64
N THR A 55 -6.37 -10.94 13.88
CA THR A 55 -6.95 -9.68 14.37
C THR A 55 -7.16 -9.74 15.88
N ARG A 56 -7.44 -10.91 16.42
CA ARG A 56 -7.66 -11.12 17.85
C ARG A 56 -7.32 -12.54 18.28
N PHE A 57 -7.00 -12.69 19.55
CA PHE A 57 -6.84 -14.00 20.17
C PHE A 57 -7.38 -13.99 21.59
N ARG A 58 -7.64 -15.16 22.10
CA ARG A 58 -8.11 -15.38 23.47
C ARG A 58 -7.41 -16.60 24.05
N ILE A 59 -6.85 -16.45 25.25
CA ILE A 59 -6.22 -17.55 25.99
C ILE A 59 -7.16 -17.96 27.10
N LYS A 60 -7.42 -19.24 27.24
CA LYS A 60 -8.26 -19.76 28.31
C LYS A 60 -7.62 -19.53 29.66
N GLY A 61 -8.39 -18.97 30.61
CA GLY A 61 -7.91 -18.69 31.97
C GLY A 61 -7.19 -17.36 32.15
N VAL A 62 -7.08 -16.56 31.06
CA VAL A 62 -6.46 -15.22 31.08
C VAL A 62 -7.55 -14.15 30.99
N GLY A 63 -7.51 -13.16 31.87
CA GLY A 63 -8.49 -12.06 31.92
C GLY A 63 -8.10 -10.81 31.16
N HIS A 64 -6.80 -10.53 31.00
CA HIS A 64 -6.24 -9.36 30.33
C HIS A 64 -4.83 -9.61 29.81
N GLU A 65 -4.34 -8.77 28.92
CA GLU A 65 -3.08 -8.92 28.20
C GLU A 65 -1.81 -8.84 29.05
N PHE A 66 -1.88 -8.18 30.23
CA PHE A 66 -0.73 -8.00 31.14
C PHE A 66 -0.58 -9.13 32.16
N THR A 67 -1.08 -10.31 31.85
CA THR A 67 -1.04 -11.47 32.75
C THR A 67 0.03 -12.45 32.28
N THR A 68 0.63 -13.15 33.24
CA THR A 68 1.49 -14.31 32.95
C THR A 68 0.65 -15.58 32.86
N ILE A 69 1.10 -16.54 32.06
CA ILE A 69 0.42 -17.82 31.86
C ILE A 69 1.15 -18.88 32.73
N PRO A 70 0.47 -19.58 33.64
CA PRO A 70 1.13 -20.57 34.52
C PRO A 70 1.80 -21.69 33.68
N GLY A 71 3.10 -21.87 33.89
CA GLY A 71 3.89 -22.93 33.22
C GLY A 71 4.30 -22.58 31.79
N VAL A 72 4.17 -21.34 31.36
CA VAL A 72 4.68 -20.81 30.09
C VAL A 72 5.73 -19.74 30.41
N VAL A 73 6.79 -19.69 29.60
CA VAL A 73 7.89 -18.74 29.75
C VAL A 73 7.44 -17.32 29.36
N GLU A 74 6.77 -17.25 28.22
CA GLU A 74 6.32 -16.01 27.62
C GLU A 74 5.05 -15.48 28.29
N ASP A 75 4.93 -14.16 28.41
CA ASP A 75 3.71 -13.50 28.82
C ASP A 75 2.69 -13.41 27.67
N VAL A 76 1.48 -12.96 27.98
CA VAL A 76 0.39 -12.86 26.98
C VAL A 76 0.75 -11.89 25.84
N ILE A 77 1.49 -10.81 26.14
CA ILE A 77 1.93 -9.84 25.14
C ILE A 77 2.95 -10.48 24.19
N GLU A 78 3.95 -11.19 24.72
CA GLU A 78 4.96 -11.88 23.93
C GLU A 78 4.34 -12.95 23.05
N VAL A 79 3.40 -13.75 23.58
CA VAL A 79 2.61 -14.70 22.78
C VAL A 79 1.87 -13.97 21.68
N GLY A 80 1.23 -12.83 21.95
CA GLY A 80 0.55 -12.01 20.94
C GLY A 80 1.51 -11.50 19.85
N LEU A 81 2.71 -11.04 20.24
CA LEU A 81 3.73 -10.59 19.28
C LEU A 81 4.27 -11.74 18.42
N ASN A 82 4.37 -12.94 18.97
CA ASN A 82 4.78 -14.14 18.23
C ASN A 82 3.66 -14.60 17.29
N LEU A 83 2.40 -14.59 17.72
CA LEU A 83 1.23 -14.87 16.88
C LEU A 83 1.14 -13.92 15.69
N LYS A 84 1.47 -12.64 15.87
CA LYS A 84 1.50 -11.64 14.79
C LYS A 84 2.49 -11.99 13.67
N LYS A 85 3.50 -12.82 13.93
CA LYS A 85 4.48 -13.27 12.94
C LYS A 85 3.99 -14.47 12.12
N VAL A 86 2.90 -15.14 12.54
CA VAL A 86 2.34 -16.30 11.82
C VAL A 86 1.69 -15.83 10.53
N ARG A 87 1.90 -16.59 9.44
CA ARG A 87 1.40 -16.29 8.09
C ARG A 87 0.41 -17.34 7.66
N PHE A 88 -0.71 -16.88 7.08
CA PHE A 88 -1.83 -17.71 6.70
C PHE A 88 -2.15 -17.58 5.23
N ALA A 89 -2.30 -18.71 4.53
CA ALA A 89 -3.04 -18.77 3.29
C ALA A 89 -4.53 -18.89 3.63
N PHE A 90 -5.33 -17.95 3.13
CA PHE A 90 -6.72 -17.78 3.52
C PHE A 90 -7.63 -17.83 2.29
N TYR A 91 -8.57 -18.75 2.29
CA TYR A 91 -9.45 -19.04 1.15
C TYR A 91 -10.92 -18.66 1.41
N ALA A 92 -11.26 -18.30 2.67
CA ALA A 92 -12.59 -17.85 3.04
C ALA A 92 -12.78 -16.35 2.77
N GLU A 93 -14.03 -15.90 2.83
CA GLU A 93 -14.36 -14.46 2.84
C GLU A 93 -14.70 -13.98 4.25
N ASP A 94 -15.28 -14.85 5.08
CA ASP A 94 -15.68 -14.57 6.46
C ASP A 94 -14.55 -14.87 7.46
N PRO A 95 -14.52 -14.15 8.61
CA PRO A 95 -13.56 -14.41 9.68
C PRO A 95 -13.58 -15.88 10.13
N GLN A 96 -12.41 -16.47 10.31
CA GLN A 96 -12.25 -17.86 10.74
C GLN A 96 -11.59 -17.93 12.11
N THR A 97 -12.11 -18.82 12.95
CA THR A 97 -11.54 -19.09 14.28
C THR A 97 -10.76 -20.40 14.24
N LEU A 98 -9.48 -20.31 14.57
CA LEU A 98 -8.59 -21.45 14.72
C LEU A 98 -8.34 -21.72 16.21
N THR A 99 -7.99 -22.97 16.55
CA THR A 99 -7.68 -23.35 17.92
C THR A 99 -6.28 -23.94 18.00
N LEU A 100 -5.51 -23.53 19.01
CA LEU A 100 -4.23 -24.07 19.38
C LEU A 100 -4.36 -24.69 20.78
N LYS A 101 -4.18 -26.03 20.89
CA LYS A 101 -4.27 -26.75 22.16
C LYS A 101 -3.04 -27.61 22.34
N VAL A 102 -2.21 -27.27 23.31
CA VAL A 102 -0.99 -27.99 23.63
C VAL A 102 -0.94 -28.25 25.14
N LYS A 103 -0.47 -29.43 25.52
CA LYS A 103 -0.28 -29.88 26.90
C LYS A 103 1.11 -30.45 27.09
N GLY A 104 1.66 -30.27 28.30
CA GLY A 104 2.95 -30.80 28.69
C GLY A 104 4.11 -29.91 28.29
N GLU A 105 5.31 -30.30 28.68
CA GLU A 105 6.55 -29.57 28.40
C GLU A 105 6.91 -29.68 26.91
N LYS A 106 6.77 -28.56 26.19
CA LYS A 106 6.99 -28.50 24.73
C LYS A 106 7.18 -27.05 24.26
N GLU A 107 8.02 -26.88 23.25
CA GLU A 107 8.05 -25.68 22.42
C GLU A 107 6.84 -25.69 21.47
N VAL A 108 5.99 -24.67 21.58
CA VAL A 108 4.79 -24.51 20.76
C VAL A 108 5.13 -23.73 19.53
N LYS A 109 4.82 -24.30 18.37
CA LYS A 109 5.05 -23.69 17.06
C LYS A 109 3.75 -23.44 16.32
N ALA A 110 3.80 -22.62 15.28
CA ALA A 110 2.66 -22.32 14.45
C ALA A 110 2.05 -23.58 13.80
N GLY A 111 2.87 -24.62 13.57
CA GLY A 111 2.40 -25.92 13.07
C GLY A 111 1.49 -26.69 14.05
N ASP A 112 1.43 -26.33 15.33
CA ASP A 112 0.52 -26.92 16.32
C ASP A 112 -0.89 -26.31 16.27
N ILE A 113 -1.08 -25.21 15.51
CA ILE A 113 -2.41 -24.65 15.23
C ILE A 113 -3.16 -25.65 14.38
N LYS A 114 -4.39 -25.96 14.77
CA LYS A 114 -5.23 -26.87 13.98
C LYS A 114 -5.65 -26.18 12.68
N ASP A 115 -5.15 -26.69 11.58
CA ASP A 115 -5.54 -26.24 10.24
C ASP A 115 -7.05 -26.47 10.02
N ASN A 116 -7.66 -25.55 9.29
CA ASN A 116 -9.02 -25.66 8.78
C ASN A 116 -8.97 -25.75 7.24
N ALA A 117 -9.97 -26.34 6.61
CA ALA A 117 -10.06 -26.42 5.16
C ALA A 117 -9.95 -25.06 4.44
N GLN A 118 -10.22 -23.96 5.15
CA GLN A 118 -10.25 -22.61 4.63
C GLN A 118 -9.02 -21.76 5.02
N VAL A 119 -8.18 -22.22 5.96
CA VAL A 119 -7.03 -21.49 6.48
C VAL A 119 -5.87 -22.46 6.71
N GLU A 120 -4.76 -22.21 6.05
CA GLU A 120 -3.53 -23.01 6.15
C GLU A 120 -2.39 -22.14 6.71
N VAL A 121 -1.63 -22.66 7.68
CA VAL A 121 -0.42 -22.03 8.22
C VAL A 121 0.74 -22.26 7.26
N ARG A 122 1.37 -21.17 6.78
CA ARG A 122 2.51 -21.26 5.86
C ARG A 122 3.85 -21.42 6.57
N ASN A 123 4.10 -20.67 7.62
CA ASN A 123 5.36 -20.70 8.37
C ASN A 123 5.23 -21.56 9.64
N LYS A 124 5.10 -22.88 9.47
CA LYS A 124 4.85 -23.86 10.55
C LYS A 124 5.91 -23.87 11.65
N ASP A 125 7.14 -23.45 11.34
CA ASP A 125 8.27 -23.41 12.28
C ASP A 125 8.30 -22.16 13.17
N GLN A 126 7.38 -21.21 12.96
CA GLN A 126 7.33 -19.99 13.75
C GLN A 126 7.05 -20.31 15.22
N HIS A 127 7.95 -19.89 16.11
CA HIS A 127 7.80 -20.02 17.55
C HIS A 127 6.64 -19.16 18.06
N ILE A 128 5.83 -19.73 18.98
CA ILE A 128 4.71 -19.06 19.64
C ILE A 128 4.96 -18.94 21.13
N ALA A 129 5.22 -20.05 21.83
CA ALA A 129 5.39 -20.09 23.26
C ALA A 129 6.16 -21.34 23.70
N THR A 130 6.72 -21.33 24.92
CA THR A 130 7.44 -22.47 25.52
C THR A 130 6.76 -22.90 26.81
N LEU A 131 6.27 -24.14 26.87
CA LEU A 131 5.73 -24.75 28.06
C LEU A 131 6.84 -25.44 28.85
N THR A 132 6.96 -25.11 30.14
CA THR A 132 8.06 -25.61 31.03
C THR A 132 7.60 -26.66 32.02
N SER A 133 6.30 -26.92 32.14
CA SER A 133 5.76 -27.88 33.07
C SER A 133 4.96 -28.98 32.38
N LYS A 134 5.09 -30.21 32.89
CA LYS A 134 4.27 -31.35 32.41
C LYS A 134 2.76 -31.13 32.61
N SER A 135 2.39 -30.31 33.58
CA SER A 135 0.99 -29.98 33.89
C SER A 135 0.51 -28.69 33.15
N ALA A 136 1.41 -28.01 32.42
CA ALA A 136 1.04 -26.80 31.68
C ALA A 136 0.10 -27.15 30.52
N GLU A 137 -0.92 -26.34 30.36
CA GLU A 137 -1.89 -26.41 29.27
C GLU A 137 -2.03 -25.04 28.65
N LEU A 138 -1.88 -24.96 27.35
CA LEU A 138 -2.09 -23.75 26.57
C LEU A 138 -3.24 -23.98 25.57
N ASP A 139 -4.36 -23.26 25.76
CA ASP A 139 -5.54 -23.30 24.89
C ASP A 139 -5.80 -21.88 24.40
N ILE A 140 -5.55 -21.64 23.10
CA ILE A 140 -5.68 -20.35 22.45
C ILE A 140 -6.71 -20.45 21.34
N GLU A 141 -7.68 -19.55 21.33
CA GLU A 141 -8.58 -19.28 20.22
C GLU A 141 -8.03 -18.10 19.41
N ILE A 142 -7.84 -18.26 18.10
CA ILE A 142 -7.21 -17.28 17.22
C ILE A 142 -8.22 -16.94 16.13
N THR A 143 -8.54 -15.67 15.96
CA THR A 143 -9.38 -15.20 14.86
C THR A 143 -8.51 -14.63 13.76
N VAL A 144 -8.64 -15.19 12.56
CA VAL A 144 -7.95 -14.79 11.34
C VAL A 144 -8.95 -14.14 10.40
N GLU A 145 -8.60 -12.99 9.87
CA GLU A 145 -9.44 -12.22 8.93
C GLU A 145 -8.65 -11.86 7.68
N LYS A 146 -9.37 -11.60 6.59
CA LYS A 146 -8.83 -11.09 5.34
C LYS A 146 -8.93 -9.57 5.32
N GLY A 147 -7.88 -8.90 4.87
CA GLY A 147 -7.86 -7.45 4.79
C GLY A 147 -6.82 -6.91 3.84
N LEU A 148 -6.63 -5.58 3.88
CA LEU A 148 -5.69 -4.85 3.04
C LEU A 148 -4.74 -4.01 3.91
N GLY A 149 -3.45 -4.05 3.59
CA GLY A 149 -2.44 -3.19 4.19
C GLY A 149 -2.24 -3.43 5.69
N TYR A 150 -2.24 -2.35 6.48
CA TYR A 150 -2.10 -2.36 7.93
C TYR A 150 -3.34 -1.77 8.60
N GLN A 151 -3.87 -2.46 9.59
CA GLN A 151 -5.02 -2.01 10.36
C GLN A 151 -4.71 -2.05 11.85
N PRO A 152 -4.55 -0.89 12.50
CA PRO A 152 -4.35 -0.81 13.94
C PRO A 152 -5.62 -1.20 14.69
N VAL A 153 -5.48 -1.60 15.96
CA VAL A 153 -6.60 -2.03 16.82
C VAL A 153 -7.70 -0.97 16.91
N GLU A 154 -7.34 0.31 17.00
CA GLU A 154 -8.29 1.43 17.12
C GLU A 154 -9.15 1.62 15.84
N ALA A 155 -8.62 1.22 14.68
CA ALA A 155 -9.34 1.31 13.42
C ALA A 155 -10.24 0.09 13.16
N GLN A 156 -10.04 -1.00 13.91
CA GLN A 156 -10.90 -2.16 13.83
C GLN A 156 -12.24 -1.81 14.46
N LYS A 157 -13.33 -1.94 13.69
CA LYS A 157 -14.70 -1.75 14.21
C LYS A 157 -15.08 -2.93 15.10
N VAL A 158 -14.38 -3.08 16.19
CA VAL A 158 -14.62 -4.15 17.15
C VAL A 158 -15.72 -3.67 18.09
N GLY A 159 -16.86 -4.35 18.08
CA GLY A 159 -17.88 -4.18 19.11
C GLY A 159 -17.32 -4.53 20.50
N ARG A 160 -18.18 -4.66 21.51
CA ARG A 160 -17.73 -5.12 22.83
C ARG A 160 -17.12 -6.51 22.72
N LEU A 161 -15.80 -6.59 22.89
CA LEU A 161 -15.08 -7.86 22.93
C LEU A 161 -15.47 -8.65 24.19
N PRO A 162 -15.56 -9.99 24.09
CA PRO A 162 -15.63 -10.85 25.26
C PRO A 162 -14.44 -10.65 26.19
N ILE A 163 -14.65 -10.77 27.51
CA ILE A 163 -13.59 -10.65 28.51
C ILE A 163 -12.48 -11.67 28.20
N GLY A 164 -11.23 -11.23 28.28
CA GLY A 164 -10.04 -12.05 28.02
C GLY A 164 -9.68 -12.17 26.51
N THR A 165 -10.39 -11.44 25.63
CA THR A 165 -9.98 -11.35 24.23
C THR A 165 -9.03 -10.18 24.03
N VAL A 166 -7.86 -10.45 23.46
CA VAL A 166 -6.83 -9.46 23.13
C VAL A 166 -6.91 -9.16 21.64
N ALA A 167 -7.04 -7.89 21.29
CA ALA A 167 -6.99 -7.44 19.91
C ALA A 167 -5.54 -7.17 19.49
N LEU A 168 -5.19 -7.50 18.27
CA LEU A 168 -3.87 -7.27 17.69
C LEU A 168 -3.96 -6.36 16.47
N ASP A 169 -2.92 -5.54 16.28
CA ASP A 169 -2.73 -4.85 15.01
C ASP A 169 -2.52 -5.87 13.88
N ALA A 170 -3.29 -5.78 12.85
CA ALA A 170 -3.25 -6.70 11.73
C ALA A 170 -2.41 -6.15 10.58
N VAL A 171 -1.40 -6.92 10.14
CA VAL A 171 -0.60 -6.65 8.95
C VAL A 171 -1.03 -7.64 7.88
N PHE A 172 -1.91 -7.20 6.99
CA PHE A 172 -2.49 -8.04 5.94
C PHE A 172 -1.60 -8.13 4.70
N SER A 173 -0.67 -7.17 4.48
CA SER A 173 0.16 -7.15 3.27
C SER A 173 1.01 -8.42 3.15
N PRO A 174 0.87 -9.19 2.04
CA PRO A 174 1.68 -10.37 1.81
C PRO A 174 3.09 -10.02 1.28
N VAL A 175 3.33 -8.77 0.94
CA VAL A 175 4.61 -8.28 0.42
C VAL A 175 5.36 -7.56 1.54
N ARG A 176 6.59 -8.00 1.82
CA ARG A 176 7.47 -7.43 2.84
C ARG A 176 8.28 -6.28 2.32
N THR A 177 8.96 -6.51 1.19
CA THR A 177 9.91 -5.56 0.63
C THR A 177 9.73 -5.46 -0.88
N VAL A 178 9.78 -4.23 -1.39
CA VAL A 178 9.83 -3.96 -2.84
C VAL A 178 10.92 -2.94 -3.10
N ASN A 179 11.92 -3.35 -3.86
CA ASN A 179 12.98 -2.47 -4.34
C ASN A 179 12.91 -2.39 -5.85
N PHE A 180 13.22 -1.22 -6.41
CA PHE A 180 13.38 -1.09 -7.84
C PHE A 180 14.57 -0.21 -8.20
N LEU A 181 15.20 -0.55 -9.32
CA LEU A 181 16.32 0.19 -9.90
C LEU A 181 15.99 0.50 -11.36
N VAL A 182 16.24 1.74 -11.78
CA VAL A 182 16.03 2.17 -13.15
C VAL A 182 17.39 2.48 -13.78
N GLU A 183 17.68 1.78 -14.87
CA GLU A 183 18.89 1.93 -15.65
C GLU A 183 18.53 2.42 -17.06
N ASN A 184 19.45 3.15 -17.70
CA ASN A 184 19.31 3.49 -19.10
C ASN A 184 19.74 2.31 -19.97
N MET A 185 19.00 2.09 -21.07
CA MET A 185 19.32 1.04 -22.02
C MET A 185 19.22 1.55 -23.46
N ARG A 186 19.89 0.86 -24.37
CA ARG A 186 19.82 1.15 -25.80
C ARG A 186 18.74 0.32 -26.47
N VAL A 187 17.89 0.99 -27.25
CA VAL A 187 16.91 0.36 -28.14
C VAL A 187 17.10 0.94 -29.55
N GLY A 188 17.64 0.14 -30.46
CA GLY A 188 18.01 0.61 -31.80
C GLY A 188 19.10 1.68 -31.74
N GLU A 189 18.84 2.87 -32.27
CA GLU A 189 19.76 4.00 -32.27
C GLU A 189 19.64 4.87 -31.00
N ARG A 190 18.58 4.72 -30.23
CA ARG A 190 18.32 5.51 -29.02
C ARG A 190 18.88 4.84 -27.77
N THR A 191 19.54 5.65 -26.90
CA THR A 191 20.18 5.20 -25.66
C THR A 191 19.47 5.70 -24.39
N ASP A 192 18.29 6.33 -24.55
CA ASP A 192 17.54 6.98 -23.49
C ASP A 192 16.32 6.19 -23.01
N TYR A 193 16.18 4.94 -23.45
CA TYR A 193 15.16 4.03 -22.92
C TYR A 193 15.49 3.57 -21.52
N ASN A 194 14.48 3.21 -20.75
CA ASN A 194 14.66 2.72 -19.39
C ASN A 194 14.52 1.19 -19.32
N LYS A 195 15.35 0.60 -18.46
CA LYS A 195 15.24 -0.75 -17.96
C LYS A 195 14.92 -0.67 -16.47
N LEU A 196 13.81 -1.24 -16.06
CA LEU A 196 13.38 -1.31 -14.68
C LEU A 196 13.68 -2.72 -14.14
N ARG A 197 14.53 -2.81 -13.12
CA ARG A 197 14.73 -4.00 -12.32
C ARG A 197 13.88 -3.88 -11.06
N LEU A 198 13.02 -4.84 -10.82
CA LEU A 198 12.09 -4.89 -9.69
C LEU A 198 12.39 -6.13 -8.86
N GLU A 199 12.66 -5.93 -7.57
CA GLU A 199 12.91 -6.98 -6.58
C GLU A 199 11.74 -7.00 -5.60
N ILE A 200 11.08 -8.16 -5.48
CA ILE A 200 9.89 -8.34 -4.64
C ILE A 200 10.19 -9.45 -3.65
N GLU A 201 9.99 -9.16 -2.38
CA GLU A 201 10.07 -10.13 -1.30
C GLU A 201 8.69 -10.29 -0.66
N THR A 202 8.20 -11.53 -0.62
CA THR A 202 6.90 -11.90 -0.06
C THR A 202 7.05 -12.66 1.25
N ASP A 203 5.95 -12.94 1.89
CA ASP A 203 5.90 -13.74 3.12
C ASP A 203 5.67 -15.25 2.86
N GLY A 204 5.64 -15.67 1.59
CA GLY A 204 5.40 -17.05 1.18
C GLY A 204 3.91 -17.43 1.03
N THR A 205 2.97 -16.53 1.30
CA THR A 205 1.54 -16.77 1.06
C THR A 205 1.16 -16.57 -0.40
N VAL A 206 1.89 -15.70 -1.10
CA VAL A 206 1.71 -15.38 -2.52
C VAL A 206 3.07 -15.41 -3.20
N SER A 207 3.18 -16.05 -4.36
CA SER A 207 4.42 -16.02 -5.16
C SER A 207 4.69 -14.61 -5.69
N PRO A 208 5.96 -14.20 -5.83
CA PRO A 208 6.33 -12.88 -6.35
C PRO A 208 5.73 -12.54 -7.71
N SER A 209 5.69 -13.51 -8.63
CA SER A 209 5.05 -13.34 -9.95
C SER A 209 3.54 -13.10 -9.84
N SER A 210 2.85 -13.84 -8.96
CA SER A 210 1.41 -13.65 -8.72
C SER A 210 1.12 -12.30 -8.07
N ALA A 211 1.98 -11.85 -7.13
CA ALA A 211 1.88 -10.53 -6.52
C ALA A 211 2.03 -9.41 -7.57
N LEU A 212 3.04 -9.53 -8.45
CA LEU A 212 3.26 -8.56 -9.53
C LEU A 212 2.08 -8.52 -10.51
N HIS A 213 1.55 -9.68 -10.92
CA HIS A 213 0.39 -9.77 -11.79
C HIS A 213 -0.84 -9.12 -11.17
N LYS A 214 -1.15 -9.42 -9.90
CA LYS A 214 -2.29 -8.81 -9.18
C LYS A 214 -2.12 -7.30 -9.05
N ALA A 215 -0.93 -6.81 -8.74
CA ALA A 215 -0.64 -5.37 -8.65
C ALA A 215 -0.85 -4.66 -10.01
N ALA A 216 -0.39 -5.28 -11.11
CA ALA A 216 -0.61 -4.76 -12.46
C ALA A 216 -2.10 -4.74 -12.82
N SER A 217 -2.87 -5.78 -12.48
CA SER A 217 -4.32 -5.83 -12.71
C SER A 217 -5.06 -4.72 -11.95
N VAL A 218 -4.72 -4.48 -10.68
CA VAL A 218 -5.30 -3.38 -9.89
C VAL A 218 -5.04 -2.02 -10.55
N LEU A 219 -3.81 -1.79 -11.06
CA LEU A 219 -3.49 -0.55 -11.77
C LEU A 219 -4.28 -0.42 -13.07
N LEU A 220 -4.40 -1.51 -13.83
CA LEU A 220 -5.14 -1.54 -15.09
C LEU A 220 -6.62 -1.17 -14.87
N ASP A 221 -7.26 -1.74 -13.84
CA ASP A 221 -8.65 -1.46 -13.50
C ASP A 221 -8.86 0.02 -13.12
N HIS A 222 -7.94 0.59 -12.33
CA HIS A 222 -8.03 2.00 -11.95
C HIS A 222 -7.80 2.95 -13.13
N PHE A 223 -6.79 2.67 -13.96
CA PHE A 223 -6.52 3.49 -15.15
C PHE A 223 -7.62 3.34 -16.20
N GLY A 224 -8.21 2.13 -16.33
CA GLY A 224 -9.37 1.90 -17.18
C GLY A 224 -10.54 2.83 -16.82
N LYS A 225 -10.91 2.87 -15.52
CA LYS A 225 -11.96 3.77 -15.02
C LYS A 225 -11.65 5.26 -15.22
N ILE A 226 -10.37 5.65 -15.06
CA ILE A 226 -9.95 7.03 -15.35
C ILE A 226 -10.07 7.34 -16.86
N GLY A 227 -9.81 6.35 -17.73
CA GLY A 227 -9.93 6.49 -19.16
C GLY A 227 -11.37 6.67 -19.69
N GLU A 228 -12.38 6.32 -18.87
CA GLU A 228 -13.80 6.49 -19.19
C GLU A 228 -14.33 7.92 -18.96
N ILE A 229 -13.46 8.86 -18.54
CA ILE A 229 -13.85 10.26 -18.34
C ILE A 229 -14.32 10.89 -19.67
N ASP A 230 -15.49 11.51 -19.64
CA ASP A 230 -16.00 12.31 -20.75
C ASP A 230 -15.07 13.50 -21.07
N VAL A 231 -14.48 13.49 -22.26
CA VAL A 231 -13.59 14.58 -22.69
C VAL A 231 -14.43 15.72 -23.27
N ILE A 232 -14.47 16.84 -22.55
CA ILE A 232 -15.03 18.09 -23.08
C ILE A 232 -14.01 18.67 -24.06
N GLU A 233 -14.23 18.53 -25.37
CA GLU A 233 -13.42 19.22 -26.38
C GLU A 233 -13.60 20.73 -26.26
N VAL A 234 -12.62 21.40 -25.66
CA VAL A 234 -12.52 22.85 -25.70
C VAL A 234 -12.04 23.25 -27.08
N LYS A 235 -12.98 23.53 -28.01
CA LYS A 235 -12.62 24.10 -29.33
C LYS A 235 -11.90 25.43 -29.09
N PRO A 236 -10.66 25.61 -29.58
CA PRO A 236 -9.97 26.88 -29.45
C PRO A 236 -10.80 27.96 -30.15
N LYS A 237 -11.24 28.97 -29.44
CA LYS A 237 -11.80 30.18 -30.05
C LYS A 237 -10.72 30.87 -30.85
N VAL A 238 -10.68 30.56 -32.16
CA VAL A 238 -9.88 31.34 -33.11
C VAL A 238 -10.48 32.75 -33.08
N LYS A 239 -9.79 33.71 -32.45
CA LYS A 239 -10.07 35.10 -32.61
C LYS A 239 -9.82 35.45 -34.08
N ALA A 240 -10.89 35.63 -34.84
CA ALA A 240 -10.79 36.18 -36.19
C ALA A 240 -10.08 37.54 -36.08
N ALA A 241 -8.91 37.62 -36.69
CA ALA A 241 -8.19 38.88 -36.86
C ALA A 241 -9.02 39.75 -37.79
N SER A 242 -9.65 40.78 -37.23
CA SER A 242 -10.24 41.85 -37.99
C SER A 242 -9.09 42.63 -38.67
N GLY A 243 -9.01 42.51 -39.95
CA GLY A 243 -8.07 43.27 -40.79
C GLY A 243 -8.31 44.79 -40.74
N PRO A 244 -7.32 45.62 -41.08
CA PRO A 244 -7.35 47.05 -40.90
C PRO A 244 -8.24 47.69 -41.94
N LYS A 245 -9.30 48.39 -41.53
CA LYS A 245 -10.02 49.37 -42.40
C LYS A 245 -9.32 50.72 -42.31
N THR A 246 -8.79 51.11 -43.48
CA THR A 246 -8.24 52.40 -43.81
C THR A 246 -9.19 53.58 -43.51
N ALA A 247 -8.58 54.66 -43.09
CA ALA A 247 -9.18 55.98 -42.79
C ALA A 247 -9.80 56.69 -44.00
N PRO A 248 -10.60 57.79 -43.78
CA PRO A 248 -9.97 59.08 -44.04
C PRO A 248 -10.24 60.19 -42.97
N LYS A 249 -9.24 61.06 -42.94
CA LYS A 249 -9.15 62.35 -42.27
C LYS A 249 -10.36 63.28 -42.39
N LYS A 250 -10.76 63.94 -41.32
CA LYS A 250 -11.06 65.37 -41.36
C LYS A 250 -10.82 66.09 -40.03
N THR A 251 -10.07 67.12 -40.14
CA THR A 251 -9.64 68.18 -39.20
C THR A 251 -10.75 68.89 -38.50
N THR A 252 -10.55 69.32 -37.27
CA THR A 252 -10.60 70.73 -36.70
C THR A 252 -10.66 70.59 -35.16
N ALA A 253 -9.62 70.94 -34.47
CA ALA A 253 -9.35 72.20 -33.80
C ALA A 253 -10.15 72.51 -32.53
N LYS A 254 -9.36 72.70 -31.48
CA LYS A 254 -9.42 73.76 -30.45
C LYS A 254 -9.87 73.40 -29.03
N LYS A 255 -8.92 73.66 -28.17
CA LYS A 255 -8.90 74.42 -26.89
C LYS A 255 -9.23 73.64 -25.61
N ALA A 256 -8.22 73.38 -24.82
CA ALA A 256 -7.65 74.16 -23.72
C ALA A 256 -8.36 74.03 -22.38
N ALA A 257 -7.55 73.76 -21.42
CA ALA A 257 -7.43 74.22 -20.03
C ALA A 257 -7.63 73.08 -19.02
N ALA A 258 -6.60 72.63 -18.36
CA ALA A 258 -5.88 73.20 -17.21
C ALA A 258 -6.62 72.92 -15.89
N LYS A 259 -6.02 72.16 -15.03
CA LYS A 259 -5.53 72.51 -13.71
C LYS A 259 -5.66 71.40 -12.71
N LYS A 260 -4.45 70.94 -12.25
CA LYS A 260 -3.98 71.01 -10.87
C LYS A 260 -4.71 70.14 -9.84
N SER A 261 -4.00 69.27 -9.26
CA SER A 261 -3.17 69.16 -8.05
C SER A 261 -3.96 68.38 -6.98
N SER A 262 -3.49 67.64 -6.10
CA SER A 262 -2.26 67.47 -5.37
C SER A 262 -2.41 66.28 -4.40
N THR A 263 -1.36 65.48 -4.26
CA THR A 263 -0.78 65.05 -2.97
C THR A 263 -1.67 64.65 -1.79
N LYS A 264 -1.52 63.45 -1.28
CA LYS A 264 -0.85 63.19 0.00
C LYS A 264 -0.98 61.73 0.46
N LYS A 265 0.14 61.10 0.63
CA LYS A 265 0.44 60.09 1.66
C LYS A 265 0.74 60.90 2.94
N PRO A 266 0.69 60.43 4.20
CA PRO A 266 1.34 59.21 4.67
C PRO A 266 0.74 58.56 5.96
N ALA A 267 1.42 57.45 6.33
CA ALA A 267 1.85 57.00 7.66
C ALA A 267 0.85 56.35 8.63
N ALA A 268 1.03 55.08 8.92
CA ALA A 268 1.71 54.46 10.05
C ALA A 268 1.18 54.73 11.46
N LYS A 269 0.87 53.66 12.20
CA LYS A 269 1.21 53.34 13.59
C LYS A 269 0.50 52.05 14.01
N LYS A 270 1.20 50.96 14.32
CA LYS A 270 1.79 50.57 15.63
C LYS A 270 0.81 50.57 16.81
N SER A 271 0.58 49.41 17.36
CA SER A 271 0.83 48.95 18.73
C SER A 271 -0.15 47.83 19.05
N ALA A 272 0.28 46.66 19.37
CA ALA A 272 0.83 46.17 20.63
C ALA A 272 -0.24 45.82 21.66
N SER A 273 -0.17 44.57 22.06
CA SER A 273 -0.12 44.11 23.45
C SER A 273 -1.35 43.39 24.04
N LYS A 274 -1.08 42.19 24.51
CA LYS A 274 -1.54 41.53 25.74
C LYS A 274 -3.02 41.05 25.81
N LYS A 275 -3.23 39.80 25.89
CA LYS A 275 -3.10 38.88 27.03
C LYS A 275 -3.04 37.43 26.55
#